data_2c5a1b32fad1522d08faa179517b6e88
#
_entry.id   2c5a1b32fad1522d08faa179517b6e88
#
_cell.length_a   1.000
_cell.length_b   1.000
_cell.length_c   1.000
_cell.angle_alpha   90.00
_cell.angle_beta   90.00
_cell.angle_gamma   90.00
#
_symmetry.space_group_name_H-M   'P 1'
#
loop_
_entity.id
_entity.type
_entity.pdbx_description
1 polymer ?
#
loop_
_entity_poly.entity_id
_entity_poly.type
_entity_poly.pdbx_seq_one_letter_code
_entity_poly.pdbx_strand_id
1 'polypeptide(L)'
;MTLARKAARLPSIARDGWRYPALRVRARGEDTAIGALAALGLPEPELRELAHEFKRVAQRLYEQLAETAREAGDELAATRAAGRSASSEEGKKLLYVSVRALRPRLVVETGPFNGASSTFLLHALEENGGDGRLVSFDVLDARDALDVPIPEGREPAWLVPHELRHRFELVLGDTRQTLRRRLEGETVDLFFHDSLHTTRHMLFEFRVAWRRLRRGGVLVSDDVFWNPAFWLFTRLHRVPFRHIGTMGVTRKP
;
A
#
# COMPACT_ATOMS: atom_id res chain seq x y z
N MET A 1 -0.30 27.52 14.06
CA MET A 1 -1.65 27.00 13.66
C MET A 1 -2.35 26.44 14.87
N THR A 2 -3.52 26.96 15.25
CA THR A 2 -4.22 26.69 16.50
C THR A 2 -4.85 25.29 16.52
N LEU A 3 -4.85 24.63 17.69
CA LEU A 3 -5.51 23.35 18.02
C LEU A 3 -6.94 23.21 17.44
N ALA A 4 -7.65 24.32 17.27
CA ALA A 4 -9.00 24.36 16.69
C ALA A 4 -9.05 23.96 15.18
N ARG A 5 -7.98 24.14 14.41
CA ARG A 5 -7.90 23.69 13.02
C ARG A 5 -7.56 22.19 12.89
N LYS A 6 -6.86 21.62 13.88
CA LYS A 6 -6.62 20.16 13.97
C LYS A 6 -7.93 19.40 14.28
N ALA A 7 -8.76 19.93 15.18
CA ALA A 7 -10.03 19.31 15.55
C ALA A 7 -11.09 19.31 14.44
N ALA A 8 -11.02 20.22 13.47
CA ALA A 8 -11.97 20.29 12.36
C ALA A 8 -11.71 19.25 11.25
N ARG A 9 -10.51 18.66 11.16
CA ARG A 9 -10.16 17.60 10.17
C ARG A 9 -10.36 16.18 10.70
N LEU A 10 -10.22 15.94 12.01
CA LEU A 10 -10.47 14.66 12.68
C LEU A 10 -11.93 14.16 12.59
N PRO A 11 -12.97 15.02 12.53
CA PRO A 11 -14.35 14.55 12.55
C PRO A 11 -14.81 13.79 11.30
N SER A 12 -14.16 13.95 10.13
CA SER A 12 -14.58 13.23 8.92
C SER A 12 -14.11 11.78 8.94
N ILE A 13 -12.88 11.53 9.36
CA ILE A 13 -12.29 10.19 9.45
C ILE A 13 -12.97 9.39 10.57
N ALA A 14 -13.16 10.00 11.75
CA ALA A 14 -13.85 9.36 12.85
C ALA A 14 -15.35 9.10 12.57
N ARG A 15 -16.04 9.99 11.84
CA ARG A 15 -17.45 9.79 11.47
C ARG A 15 -17.65 8.68 10.46
N ASP A 16 -16.76 8.53 9.48
CA ASP A 16 -16.90 7.51 8.46
C ASP A 16 -16.56 6.11 9.00
N GLY A 17 -15.57 5.97 9.86
CA GLY A 17 -15.20 4.70 10.50
C GLY A 17 -16.29 4.14 11.45
N TRP A 18 -17.06 5.00 12.13
CA TRP A 18 -18.18 4.58 13.01
C TRP A 18 -19.46 4.19 12.27
N ARG A 19 -19.63 4.65 11.03
CA ARG A 19 -20.86 4.41 10.25
C ARG A 19 -20.94 3.03 9.60
N TYR A 20 -19.83 2.27 9.54
CA TYR A 20 -19.79 1.02 8.78
C TYR A 20 -19.31 -0.21 9.57
N PRO A 21 -19.69 -0.40 10.86
CA PRO A 21 -19.39 -1.65 11.57
C PRO A 21 -20.00 -2.87 10.87
N ALA A 22 -21.10 -2.69 10.13
CA ALA A 22 -21.71 -3.73 9.32
C ALA A 22 -20.83 -4.24 8.16
N LEU A 23 -19.84 -3.47 7.69
CA LEU A 23 -18.89 -3.93 6.67
C LEU A 23 -17.92 -4.95 7.24
N ARG A 24 -17.45 -4.77 8.49
CA ARG A 24 -16.62 -5.76 9.21
C ARG A 24 -17.36 -7.06 9.45
N VAL A 25 -18.66 -7.00 9.76
CA VAL A 25 -19.49 -8.20 10.03
C VAL A 25 -19.78 -8.97 8.74
N ARG A 26 -19.85 -8.32 7.58
CA ARG A 26 -20.07 -8.98 6.29
C ARG A 26 -18.79 -9.54 5.66
N ALA A 27 -17.64 -9.02 6.03
CA ALA A 27 -16.36 -9.61 5.70
C ALA A 27 -16.13 -10.81 6.65
N ARG A 28 -16.70 -11.96 6.30
CA ARG A 28 -16.57 -13.20 7.10
C ARG A 28 -15.16 -13.74 6.94
N GLY A 29 -14.41 -13.71 8.03
CA GLY A 29 -13.09 -14.31 8.16
C GLY A 29 -11.96 -13.37 7.68
N GLU A 30 -11.00 -13.18 8.55
CA GLU A 30 -9.72 -12.59 8.20
C GLU A 30 -8.92 -13.62 7.42
N ASP A 31 -8.65 -13.35 6.14
CA ASP A 31 -7.82 -14.20 5.32
C ASP A 31 -6.33 -14.02 5.71
N THR A 32 -5.52 -15.05 5.51
CA THR A 32 -4.07 -14.88 5.41
C THR A 32 -3.69 -14.34 4.05
N ALA A 33 -2.50 -13.76 3.90
CA ALA A 33 -2.01 -13.27 2.60
C ALA A 33 -2.08 -14.37 1.51
N ILE A 34 -1.71 -15.59 1.86
CA ILE A 34 -1.76 -16.74 0.95
C ILE A 34 -3.20 -17.10 0.62
N GLY A 35 -4.05 -17.25 1.63
CA GLY A 35 -5.46 -17.63 1.44
C GLY A 35 -6.22 -16.61 0.61
N ALA A 36 -5.96 -15.31 0.82
CA ALA A 36 -6.56 -14.23 0.05
C ALA A 36 -6.17 -14.30 -1.43
N LEU A 37 -4.87 -14.45 -1.73
CA LEU A 37 -4.37 -14.52 -3.10
C LEU A 37 -4.80 -15.81 -3.81
N ALA A 38 -4.79 -16.95 -3.12
CA ALA A 38 -5.27 -18.24 -3.65
C ALA A 38 -6.76 -18.17 -4.01
N ALA A 39 -7.58 -17.57 -3.15
CA ALA A 39 -9.00 -17.37 -3.41
C ALA A 39 -9.28 -16.41 -4.58
N LEU A 40 -8.30 -15.62 -5.00
CA LEU A 40 -8.34 -14.79 -6.21
C LEU A 40 -7.71 -15.48 -7.42
N GLY A 41 -7.39 -16.76 -7.32
CA GLY A 41 -6.93 -17.60 -8.43
C GLY A 41 -5.43 -17.54 -8.72
N LEU A 42 -4.59 -17.22 -7.72
CA LEU A 42 -3.15 -17.42 -7.82
C LEU A 42 -2.78 -18.85 -7.32
N PRO A 43 -1.71 -19.48 -7.85
CA PRO A 43 -1.35 -20.86 -7.49
C PRO A 43 -0.89 -20.98 -6.04
N GLU A 44 -1.67 -21.65 -5.19
CA GLU A 44 -1.39 -21.73 -3.74
C GLU A 44 -0.03 -22.37 -3.40
N PRO A 45 0.45 -23.43 -4.07
CA PRO A 45 1.78 -23.98 -3.78
C PRO A 45 2.91 -22.94 -3.93
N GLU A 46 2.91 -22.19 -5.02
CA GLU A 46 3.87 -21.10 -5.25
C GLU A 46 3.76 -20.01 -4.19
N LEU A 47 2.54 -19.61 -3.82
CA LEU A 47 2.31 -18.62 -2.75
C LEU A 47 2.88 -19.05 -1.41
N ARG A 48 2.83 -20.33 -1.06
CA ARG A 48 3.41 -20.88 0.17
C ARG A 48 4.93 -20.79 0.17
N GLU A 49 5.57 -21.11 -0.94
CA GLU A 49 7.03 -20.96 -1.10
C GLU A 49 7.46 -19.50 -0.96
N LEU A 50 6.75 -18.58 -1.62
CA LEU A 50 7.01 -17.15 -1.54
C LEU A 50 6.76 -16.57 -0.14
N ALA A 51 5.82 -17.11 0.61
CA ALA A 51 5.61 -16.74 2.02
C ALA A 51 6.72 -17.24 2.94
N HIS A 52 7.33 -18.40 2.65
CA HIS A 52 8.53 -18.84 3.35
C HIS A 52 9.75 -17.96 3.00
N GLU A 53 9.87 -17.55 1.75
CA GLU A 53 10.88 -16.58 1.33
C GLU A 53 10.69 -15.25 2.08
N PHE A 54 9.48 -14.71 2.12
CA PHE A 54 9.16 -13.49 2.89
C PHE A 54 9.65 -13.58 4.34
N LYS A 55 9.39 -14.68 5.04
CA LYS A 55 9.84 -14.86 6.44
C LYS A 55 11.34 -14.74 6.59
N ARG A 56 12.11 -15.21 5.61
CA ARG A 56 13.60 -15.13 5.63
C ARG A 56 14.11 -13.70 5.43
N VAL A 57 13.42 -12.91 4.59
CA VAL A 57 13.88 -11.56 4.24
C VAL A 57 13.28 -10.47 5.14
N ALA A 58 12.08 -10.69 5.66
CA ALA A 58 11.33 -9.67 6.39
C ALA A 58 12.08 -9.13 7.61
N GLN A 59 12.70 -10.00 8.42
CA GLN A 59 13.47 -9.61 9.59
C GLN A 59 14.57 -8.62 9.21
N ARG A 60 15.36 -8.95 8.20
CA ARG A 60 16.47 -8.10 7.71
C ARG A 60 15.96 -6.76 7.19
N LEU A 61 14.84 -6.75 6.45
CA LEU A 61 14.27 -5.51 5.94
C LEU A 61 13.75 -4.61 7.05
N TYR A 62 13.11 -5.16 8.08
CA TYR A 62 12.69 -4.38 9.24
C TYR A 62 13.89 -3.79 10.00
N GLU A 63 14.94 -4.57 10.20
CA GLU A 63 16.17 -4.11 10.85
C GLU A 63 16.84 -2.99 10.06
N GLN A 64 16.96 -3.14 8.74
CA GLN A 64 17.52 -2.14 7.84
C GLN A 64 16.71 -0.83 7.87
N LEU A 65 15.38 -0.90 7.80
CA LEU A 65 14.51 0.27 7.89
C LEU A 65 14.67 0.99 9.24
N ALA A 66 14.72 0.23 10.34
CA ALA A 66 14.90 0.80 11.67
C ALA A 66 16.27 1.43 11.85
N GLU A 67 17.33 0.83 11.31
CA GLU A 67 18.69 1.38 11.36
C GLU A 67 18.80 2.67 10.55
N THR A 68 18.31 2.67 9.31
CA THR A 68 18.26 3.88 8.46
C THR A 68 17.52 5.03 9.16
N ALA A 69 16.43 4.73 9.86
CA ALA A 69 15.68 5.74 10.59
C ALA A 69 16.46 6.29 11.80
N ARG A 70 17.16 5.44 12.57
CA ARG A 70 18.02 5.89 13.68
C ARG A 70 19.18 6.74 13.20
N GLU A 71 19.86 6.33 12.13
CA GLU A 71 20.94 7.11 11.52
C GLU A 71 20.47 8.50 11.06
N ALA A 72 19.22 8.62 10.65
CA ALA A 72 18.59 9.89 10.32
C ALA A 72 18.10 10.69 11.55
N GLY A 73 18.27 10.15 12.77
CA GLY A 73 17.81 10.78 14.02
C GLY A 73 16.33 10.67 14.27
N ASP A 74 15.61 9.79 13.56
CA ASP A 74 14.17 9.59 13.73
C ASP A 74 13.88 8.29 14.51
N GLU A 75 13.99 8.38 15.84
CA GLU A 75 13.69 7.27 16.76
C GLU A 75 12.24 6.79 16.65
N LEU A 76 11.31 7.69 16.31
CA LEU A 76 9.91 7.32 16.16
C LEU A 76 9.69 6.48 14.89
N ALA A 77 10.30 6.89 13.77
CA ALA A 77 10.29 6.10 12.54
C ALA A 77 11.02 4.76 12.75
N ALA A 78 12.14 4.74 13.47
CA ALA A 78 12.86 3.51 13.81
C ALA A 78 12.00 2.55 14.63
N THR A 79 11.32 3.05 15.67
CA THR A 79 10.40 2.26 16.49
C THR A 79 9.25 1.71 15.66
N ARG A 80 8.67 2.50 14.76
CA ARG A 80 7.58 2.07 13.87
C ARG A 80 8.05 1.07 12.82
N ALA A 81 9.23 1.25 12.27
CA ALA A 81 9.84 0.32 11.33
C ALA A 81 10.17 -1.02 11.99
N ALA A 82 10.68 -0.99 13.23
CA ALA A 82 10.92 -2.19 14.03
C ALA A 82 9.64 -2.79 14.62
N GLY A 83 8.60 -1.95 14.83
CA GLY A 83 7.33 -2.33 15.43
C GLY A 83 6.51 -3.19 14.48
N ARG A 84 6.40 -4.47 14.82
CA ARG A 84 5.54 -5.42 14.11
C ARG A 84 4.17 -5.42 14.76
N SER A 85 3.21 -4.69 14.20
CA SER A 85 1.83 -5.10 14.41
C SER A 85 1.53 -6.30 13.51
N ALA A 86 0.80 -7.29 13.99
CA ALA A 86 0.47 -8.49 13.21
C ALA A 86 -0.24 -8.13 11.89
N SER A 87 -1.10 -7.11 11.89
CA SER A 87 -1.75 -6.58 10.70
C SER A 87 -0.76 -5.98 9.70
N SER A 88 0.30 -5.32 10.18
CA SER A 88 1.29 -4.73 9.29
C SER A 88 2.23 -5.78 8.67
N GLU A 89 2.53 -6.87 9.37
CA GLU A 89 3.36 -7.96 8.83
C GLU A 89 2.62 -8.75 7.76
N GLU A 90 1.37 -9.15 8.01
CA GLU A 90 0.54 -9.83 7.00
C GLU A 90 0.26 -8.93 5.78
N GLY A 91 0.07 -7.62 5.99
CA GLY A 91 -0.07 -6.65 4.89
C GLY A 91 1.19 -6.57 4.03
N LYS A 92 2.37 -6.46 4.63
CA LYS A 92 3.65 -6.46 3.90
C LYS A 92 3.91 -7.80 3.20
N LYS A 93 3.53 -8.91 3.85
CA LYS A 93 3.55 -10.24 3.22
C LYS A 93 2.64 -10.29 1.99
N LEU A 94 1.40 -9.75 2.08
CA LEU A 94 0.50 -9.66 0.94
C LEU A 94 1.14 -8.90 -0.22
N LEU A 95 1.72 -7.74 0.03
CA LEU A 95 2.38 -6.93 -0.99
C LEU A 95 3.57 -7.65 -1.61
N TYR A 96 4.48 -8.17 -0.77
CA TYR A 96 5.67 -8.90 -1.21
C TYR A 96 5.30 -10.13 -2.05
N VAL A 97 4.45 -11.01 -1.53
CA VAL A 97 4.03 -12.24 -2.22
C VAL A 97 3.27 -11.92 -3.52
N SER A 98 2.45 -10.85 -3.53
CA SER A 98 1.78 -10.41 -4.76
C SER A 98 2.76 -10.01 -5.84
N VAL A 99 3.79 -9.22 -5.50
CA VAL A 99 4.83 -8.81 -6.47
C VAL A 99 5.63 -10.01 -6.96
N ARG A 100 6.03 -10.91 -6.04
CA ARG A 100 6.79 -12.11 -6.39
C ARG A 100 6.00 -13.02 -7.35
N ALA A 101 4.73 -13.29 -7.04
CA ALA A 101 3.87 -14.18 -7.83
C ALA A 101 3.44 -13.58 -9.17
N LEU A 102 3.15 -12.27 -9.22
CA LEU A 102 2.71 -11.61 -10.45
C LEU A 102 3.86 -11.29 -11.41
N ARG A 103 5.10 -11.18 -10.91
CA ARG A 103 6.30 -10.72 -11.64
C ARG A 103 6.00 -9.46 -12.46
N PRO A 104 5.54 -8.37 -11.80
CA PRO A 104 5.03 -7.19 -12.49
C PRO A 104 6.13 -6.40 -13.19
N ARG A 105 5.79 -5.76 -14.30
CA ARG A 105 6.63 -4.73 -14.94
C ARG A 105 6.39 -3.36 -14.30
N LEU A 106 5.14 -3.09 -13.89
CA LEU A 106 4.79 -1.82 -13.23
C LEU A 106 3.94 -2.07 -11.99
N VAL A 107 4.50 -1.70 -10.85
CA VAL A 107 3.80 -1.53 -9.58
C VAL A 107 3.55 -0.04 -9.36
N VAL A 108 2.35 0.30 -8.92
CA VAL A 108 1.98 1.68 -8.56
C VAL A 108 1.52 1.70 -7.12
N GLU A 109 2.04 2.66 -6.36
CA GLU A 109 1.69 2.91 -4.96
C GLU A 109 1.23 4.37 -4.79
N THR A 110 0.22 4.60 -3.96
CA THR A 110 -0.14 5.95 -3.51
C THR A 110 -0.02 6.03 -2.00
N GLY A 111 0.69 7.07 -1.49
CA GLY A 111 0.95 7.27 -0.07
C GLY A 111 2.10 6.42 0.50
N PRO A 112 3.30 6.43 -0.09
CA PRO A 112 4.45 5.70 0.45
C PRO A 112 4.88 6.21 1.83
N PHE A 113 4.51 7.41 2.22
CA PHE A 113 4.91 8.05 3.47
C PHE A 113 6.44 7.98 3.69
N ASN A 114 6.92 7.24 4.69
CA ASN A 114 8.36 7.05 4.92
C ASN A 114 9.02 6.00 4.01
N GLY A 115 8.24 5.21 3.26
CA GLY A 115 8.75 4.22 2.29
C GLY A 115 8.87 2.79 2.83
N ALA A 116 8.26 2.47 3.96
CA ALA A 116 8.33 1.12 4.49
C ALA A 116 7.65 0.09 3.56
N SER A 117 6.44 0.36 3.06
CA SER A 117 5.77 -0.48 2.05
C SER A 117 6.54 -0.54 0.75
N SER A 118 7.01 0.63 0.27
CA SER A 118 7.83 0.76 -0.93
C SER A 118 9.06 -0.15 -0.88
N THR A 119 9.74 -0.24 0.27
CA THR A 119 10.92 -1.10 0.45
C THR A 119 10.59 -2.58 0.23
N PHE A 120 9.48 -3.07 0.77
CA PHE A 120 9.05 -4.45 0.55
C PHE A 120 8.65 -4.73 -0.90
N LEU A 121 7.96 -3.78 -1.55
CA LEU A 121 7.60 -3.87 -2.97
C LEU A 121 8.85 -3.91 -3.86
N LEU A 122 9.80 -3.00 -3.61
CA LEU A 122 11.05 -2.90 -4.36
C LEU A 122 11.95 -4.12 -4.17
N HIS A 123 12.07 -4.61 -2.93
CA HIS A 123 12.84 -5.83 -2.67
C HIS A 123 12.23 -7.03 -3.42
N ALA A 124 10.91 -7.15 -3.43
CA ALA A 124 10.25 -8.21 -4.18
C ALA A 124 10.45 -8.07 -5.71
N LEU A 125 10.50 -6.85 -6.24
CA LEU A 125 10.85 -6.58 -7.64
C LEU A 125 12.30 -6.95 -7.95
N GLU A 126 13.23 -6.64 -7.05
CA GLU A 126 14.64 -7.00 -7.17
C GLU A 126 14.84 -8.52 -7.21
N GLU A 127 14.21 -9.25 -6.29
CA GLU A 127 14.21 -10.71 -6.25
C GLU A 127 13.57 -11.37 -7.50
N ASN A 128 12.69 -10.66 -8.19
CA ASN A 128 12.15 -11.13 -9.46
C ASN A 128 13.14 -11.00 -10.63
N GLY A 129 14.13 -10.11 -10.51
CA GLY A 129 14.96 -9.69 -11.64
C GLY A 129 14.16 -8.95 -12.71
N GLY A 130 14.75 -8.79 -13.90
CA GLY A 130 14.10 -8.11 -15.04
C GLY A 130 13.91 -6.61 -14.82
N ASP A 131 12.95 -6.00 -15.54
CA ASP A 131 12.77 -4.55 -15.65
C ASP A 131 11.59 -4.02 -14.78
N GLY A 132 11.16 -4.80 -13.79
CA GLY A 132 10.06 -4.39 -12.91
C GLY A 132 10.41 -3.14 -12.11
N ARG A 133 9.47 -2.18 -12.03
CA ARG A 133 9.66 -0.90 -11.34
C ARG A 133 8.46 -0.51 -10.49
N LEU A 134 8.71 0.33 -9.50
CA LEU A 134 7.71 0.94 -8.62
C LEU A 134 7.61 2.43 -8.92
N VAL A 135 6.38 2.91 -9.11
CA VAL A 135 6.06 4.35 -9.17
C VAL A 135 5.17 4.69 -7.99
N SER A 136 5.67 5.50 -7.06
CA SER A 136 4.93 5.93 -5.88
C SER A 136 4.54 7.41 -5.99
N PHE A 137 3.35 7.73 -5.47
CA PHE A 137 2.78 9.08 -5.49
C PHE A 137 2.56 9.57 -4.07
N ASP A 138 3.03 10.77 -3.76
CA ASP A 138 2.79 11.43 -2.47
C ASP A 138 2.77 12.94 -2.59
N VAL A 139 2.40 13.61 -1.49
CA VAL A 139 2.41 15.07 -1.36
C VAL A 139 3.45 15.51 -0.33
N LEU A 140 4.19 16.58 -0.62
CA LEU A 140 5.14 17.15 0.35
C LEU A 140 4.46 17.67 1.62
N ASP A 141 3.21 18.09 1.52
CA ASP A 141 2.46 18.73 2.63
C ASP A 141 1.71 17.73 3.52
N ALA A 142 1.92 16.42 3.36
CA ALA A 142 1.38 15.40 4.27
C ALA A 142 1.89 15.56 5.71
N ARG A 143 2.92 16.35 5.92
CA ARG A 143 3.49 16.72 7.24
C ARG A 143 2.43 17.19 8.24
N ASP A 144 1.39 17.91 7.76
CA ASP A 144 0.32 18.43 8.63
C ASP A 144 -0.83 17.43 8.85
N ALA A 145 -0.88 16.34 8.10
CA ALA A 145 -1.98 15.37 8.12
C ALA A 145 -1.69 14.16 9.03
N LEU A 146 -0.42 13.91 9.31
CA LEU A 146 0.04 12.78 10.10
C LEU A 146 0.62 13.29 11.43
N ASP A 147 0.36 12.58 12.53
CA ASP A 147 0.96 12.87 13.85
C ASP A 147 2.49 12.63 13.88
N VAL A 148 3.05 12.19 12.76
CA VAL A 148 4.48 11.94 12.57
C VAL A 148 4.91 12.60 11.28
N PRO A 149 5.65 13.70 11.36
CA PRO A 149 6.17 14.37 10.18
C PRO A 149 7.28 13.53 9.51
N ILE A 150 7.39 13.66 8.20
CA ILE A 150 8.64 13.31 7.50
C ILE A 150 9.73 14.25 8.04
N PRO A 151 10.92 13.75 8.39
CA PRO A 151 12.01 14.60 8.91
C PRO A 151 12.30 15.78 8.00
N GLU A 152 12.71 16.90 8.59
CA GLU A 152 13.04 18.12 7.82
C GLU A 152 14.13 17.83 6.79
N GLY A 153 13.95 18.32 5.58
CA GLY A 153 14.88 18.09 4.46
C GLY A 153 14.75 16.70 3.80
N ARG A 154 13.82 15.86 4.23
CA ARG A 154 13.52 14.56 3.59
C ARG A 154 12.27 14.63 2.73
N GLU A 155 12.25 13.82 1.69
CA GLU A 155 11.08 13.60 0.83
C GLU A 155 10.33 12.32 1.26
N PRO A 156 9.07 12.13 0.84
CA PRO A 156 8.40 10.84 0.97
C PRO A 156 9.25 9.68 0.49
N ALA A 157 9.06 8.50 1.06
CA ALA A 157 9.85 7.30 0.78
C ALA A 157 11.36 7.42 1.09
N TRP A 158 11.74 8.28 2.04
CA TRP A 158 13.14 8.51 2.40
C TRP A 158 13.85 7.28 2.99
N LEU A 159 13.09 6.31 3.56
CA LEU A 159 13.64 5.05 4.06
C LEU A 159 13.95 4.02 2.96
N VAL A 160 13.56 4.27 1.71
CA VAL A 160 13.88 3.35 0.60
C VAL A 160 15.40 3.25 0.46
N PRO A 161 15.98 2.04 0.57
CA PRO A 161 17.42 1.81 0.45
C PRO A 161 17.97 2.31 -0.89
N HIS A 162 19.17 2.86 -0.84
CA HIS A 162 19.81 3.44 -2.03
C HIS A 162 19.96 2.42 -3.17
N GLU A 163 20.30 1.18 -2.85
CA GLU A 163 20.49 0.09 -3.80
C GLU A 163 19.20 -0.29 -4.56
N LEU A 164 18.01 0.01 -4.01
CA LEU A 164 16.72 -0.26 -4.64
C LEU A 164 16.17 0.93 -5.46
N ARG A 165 16.81 2.11 -5.36
CA ARG A 165 16.31 3.33 -5.99
C ARG A 165 16.37 3.31 -7.51
N HIS A 166 17.16 2.45 -8.11
CA HIS A 166 17.21 2.28 -9.56
C HIS A 166 15.89 1.74 -10.16
N ARG A 167 15.02 1.13 -9.33
CA ARG A 167 13.66 0.66 -9.70
C ARG A 167 12.55 1.58 -9.20
N PHE A 168 12.89 2.69 -8.57
CA PHE A 168 11.95 3.54 -7.84
C PHE A 168 11.81 4.91 -8.49
N GLU A 169 10.56 5.33 -8.69
CA GLU A 169 10.18 6.67 -9.11
C GLU A 169 9.21 7.26 -8.10
N LEU A 170 9.52 8.44 -7.57
CA LEU A 170 8.62 9.22 -6.72
C LEU A 170 8.01 10.36 -7.54
N VAL A 171 6.69 10.43 -7.57
CA VAL A 171 5.92 11.49 -8.20
C VAL A 171 5.28 12.35 -7.11
N LEU A 172 5.78 13.57 -6.93
CA LEU A 172 5.25 14.51 -5.94
C LEU A 172 4.05 15.27 -6.50
N GLY A 173 3.03 15.42 -5.67
CA GLY A 173 1.83 16.20 -5.93
C GLY A 173 0.52 15.43 -5.72
N ASP A 174 -0.58 16.18 -5.70
CA ASP A 174 -1.92 15.60 -5.54
C ASP A 174 -2.22 14.55 -6.62
N THR A 175 -2.54 13.33 -6.21
CA THR A 175 -2.84 12.23 -7.15
C THR A 175 -4.00 12.54 -8.09
N ARG A 176 -4.92 13.44 -7.70
CA ARG A 176 -6.01 13.92 -8.60
C ARG A 176 -5.47 14.63 -9.83
N GLN A 177 -4.26 15.19 -9.76
CA GLN A 177 -3.60 15.91 -10.85
C GLN A 177 -2.54 15.04 -11.54
N THR A 178 -1.81 14.24 -10.77
CA THR A 178 -0.60 13.54 -11.24
C THR A 178 -0.88 12.12 -11.72
N LEU A 179 -1.72 11.34 -11.02
CA LEU A 179 -1.89 9.91 -11.24
C LEU A 179 -2.34 9.57 -12.68
N ARG A 180 -3.38 10.24 -13.17
CA ARG A 180 -3.90 9.97 -14.52
C ARG A 180 -2.87 10.29 -15.60
N ARG A 181 -2.20 11.43 -15.48
CA ARG A 181 -1.20 11.91 -16.44
C ARG A 181 0.01 10.99 -16.46
N ARG A 182 0.54 10.62 -15.27
CA ARG A 182 1.71 9.75 -15.20
C ARG A 182 1.46 8.35 -15.71
N LEU A 183 0.24 7.83 -15.54
CA LEU A 183 -0.15 6.50 -16.00
C LEU A 183 -0.72 6.49 -17.43
N GLU A 184 -0.69 7.60 -18.16
CA GLU A 184 -1.12 7.62 -19.55
C GLU A 184 -0.23 6.75 -20.42
N GLY A 185 -0.82 5.83 -21.19
CA GLY A 185 -0.09 4.84 -22.00
C GLY A 185 0.46 3.65 -21.21
N GLU A 186 0.51 3.70 -19.89
CA GLU A 186 1.06 2.61 -19.06
C GLU A 186 0.05 1.47 -18.87
N THR A 187 0.58 0.27 -18.67
CA THR A 187 -0.16 -0.89 -18.18
C THR A 187 0.34 -1.25 -16.80
N VAL A 188 -0.56 -1.23 -15.82
CA VAL A 188 -0.27 -1.49 -14.41
C VAL A 188 -0.53 -2.97 -14.10
N ASP A 189 0.36 -3.62 -13.38
CA ASP A 189 0.19 -5.01 -12.95
C ASP A 189 -0.31 -5.12 -11.52
N LEU A 190 0.16 -4.24 -10.63
CA LEU A 190 -0.26 -4.13 -9.25
C LEU A 190 -0.43 -2.66 -8.88
N PHE A 191 -1.56 -2.34 -8.25
CA PHE A 191 -1.84 -1.03 -7.67
C PHE A 191 -2.07 -1.16 -6.17
N PHE A 192 -1.35 -0.38 -5.37
CA PHE A 192 -1.50 -0.30 -3.92
C PHE A 192 -1.92 1.12 -3.50
N HIS A 193 -3.05 1.22 -2.79
CA HIS A 193 -3.57 2.46 -2.23
C HIS A 193 -3.33 2.51 -0.73
N ASP A 194 -2.64 3.54 -0.29
CA ASP A 194 -2.42 3.86 1.13
C ASP A 194 -2.31 5.39 1.34
N SER A 195 -3.05 6.17 0.53
CA SER A 195 -3.04 7.62 0.57
C SER A 195 -4.22 8.17 1.38
N LEU A 196 -4.91 9.20 0.90
CA LEU A 196 -6.02 9.83 1.61
C LEU A 196 -7.27 8.93 1.66
N HIS A 197 -7.61 8.42 2.85
CA HIS A 197 -8.72 7.51 3.12
C HIS A 197 -10.09 8.20 3.21
N THR A 198 -10.45 8.96 2.19
CA THR A 198 -11.83 9.44 2.00
C THR A 198 -12.51 8.65 0.88
N THR A 199 -13.79 8.36 1.02
CA THR A 199 -14.55 7.60 -0.01
C THR A 199 -14.36 8.16 -1.41
N ARG A 200 -14.40 9.49 -1.55
CA ARG A 200 -14.25 10.17 -2.84
C ARG A 200 -12.87 9.98 -3.44
N HIS A 201 -11.84 10.12 -2.62
CA HIS A 201 -10.45 10.02 -3.06
C HIS A 201 -10.10 8.57 -3.45
N MET A 202 -10.40 7.61 -2.58
CA MET A 202 -10.20 6.19 -2.85
C MET A 202 -10.90 5.76 -4.15
N LEU A 203 -12.17 6.11 -4.33
CA LEU A 203 -12.89 5.79 -5.56
C LEU A 203 -12.30 6.46 -6.80
N PHE A 204 -11.72 7.66 -6.67
CA PHE A 204 -11.00 8.31 -7.76
C PHE A 204 -9.77 7.48 -8.15
N GLU A 205 -8.89 7.16 -7.20
CA GLU A 205 -7.66 6.41 -7.45
C GLU A 205 -7.95 5.01 -7.99
N PHE A 206 -8.89 4.29 -7.38
CA PHE A 206 -9.31 2.96 -7.87
C PHE A 206 -9.80 2.99 -9.31
N ARG A 207 -10.59 4.00 -9.71
CA ARG A 207 -11.08 4.12 -11.09
C ARG A 207 -9.96 4.40 -12.08
N VAL A 208 -9.00 5.25 -11.70
CA VAL A 208 -7.82 5.53 -12.56
C VAL A 208 -6.98 4.27 -12.69
N ALA A 209 -6.64 3.64 -11.57
CA ALA A 209 -5.85 2.42 -11.52
C ALA A 209 -6.51 1.28 -12.30
N TRP A 210 -7.81 1.03 -12.10
CA TRP A 210 -8.54 -0.07 -12.74
C TRP A 210 -8.56 0.03 -14.26
N ARG A 211 -8.60 1.23 -14.80
CA ARG A 211 -8.54 1.42 -16.27
C ARG A 211 -7.20 1.00 -16.83
N ARG A 212 -6.14 1.16 -16.06
CA ARG A 212 -4.75 0.84 -16.44
C ARG A 212 -4.30 -0.55 -16.01
N LEU A 213 -4.96 -1.12 -15.01
CA LEU A 213 -4.65 -2.45 -14.51
C LEU A 213 -4.91 -3.49 -15.59
N ARG A 214 -3.93 -4.36 -15.86
CA ARG A 214 -4.10 -5.45 -16.83
C ARG A 214 -5.11 -6.50 -16.34
N ARG A 215 -5.59 -7.35 -17.22
CA ARG A 215 -6.31 -8.57 -16.83
C ARG A 215 -5.40 -9.45 -15.98
N GLY A 216 -5.93 -10.02 -14.91
CA GLY A 216 -5.13 -10.75 -13.92
C GLY A 216 -4.30 -9.88 -12.97
N GLY A 217 -4.26 -8.57 -13.19
CA GLY A 217 -3.60 -7.63 -12.28
C GLY A 217 -4.35 -7.48 -10.97
N VAL A 218 -3.64 -7.02 -9.93
CA VAL A 218 -4.13 -6.96 -8.55
C VAL A 218 -4.23 -5.52 -8.06
N LEU A 219 -5.35 -5.19 -7.41
CA LEU A 219 -5.55 -3.94 -6.68
C LEU A 219 -5.61 -4.26 -5.19
N VAL A 220 -4.72 -3.62 -4.42
CA VAL A 220 -4.64 -3.67 -2.97
C VAL A 220 -4.97 -2.30 -2.42
N SER A 221 -5.66 -2.24 -1.28
CA SER A 221 -5.93 -0.98 -0.58
C SER A 221 -5.79 -1.20 0.91
N ASP A 222 -5.14 -0.26 1.61
CA ASP A 222 -5.24 -0.20 3.06
C ASP A 222 -6.53 0.48 3.50
N ASP A 223 -6.84 0.34 4.79
CA ASP A 223 -7.98 0.95 5.51
C ASP A 223 -9.35 0.78 4.85
N VAL A 224 -9.60 -0.41 4.24
CA VAL A 224 -10.85 -0.70 3.50
C VAL A 224 -12.10 -0.70 4.37
N PHE A 225 -11.96 -0.66 5.69
CA PHE A 225 -13.09 -0.58 6.64
C PHE A 225 -13.35 0.81 7.20
N TRP A 226 -12.52 1.80 6.87
CA TRP A 226 -12.73 3.18 7.30
C TRP A 226 -13.91 3.85 6.60
N ASN A 227 -14.18 3.41 5.37
CA ASN A 227 -15.29 3.91 4.56
C ASN A 227 -15.73 2.87 3.52
N PRO A 228 -16.85 3.05 2.82
CA PRO A 228 -17.38 2.04 1.90
C PRO A 228 -16.72 1.99 0.53
N ALA A 229 -15.66 2.74 0.26
CA ALA A 229 -15.13 2.92 -1.10
C ALA A 229 -14.73 1.59 -1.75
N PHE A 230 -13.94 0.77 -1.05
CA PHE A 230 -13.46 -0.49 -1.59
C PHE A 230 -14.61 -1.49 -1.87
N TRP A 231 -15.54 -1.59 -0.93
CA TRP A 231 -16.73 -2.44 -1.09
C TRP A 231 -17.62 -1.96 -2.25
N LEU A 232 -17.89 -0.65 -2.35
CA LEU A 232 -18.66 -0.08 -3.45
C LEU A 232 -17.99 -0.32 -4.80
N PHE A 233 -16.67 -0.13 -4.84
CA PHE A 233 -15.88 -0.33 -6.04
C PHE A 233 -15.93 -1.78 -6.53
N THR A 234 -15.67 -2.76 -5.65
CA THR A 234 -15.66 -4.17 -6.01
C THR A 234 -17.05 -4.67 -6.40
N ARG A 235 -18.09 -4.18 -5.73
CA ARG A 235 -19.48 -4.48 -6.08
C ARG A 235 -19.87 -3.90 -7.46
N LEU A 236 -19.47 -2.66 -7.75
CA LEU A 236 -19.74 -2.03 -9.05
C LEU A 236 -19.07 -2.81 -10.20
N HIS A 237 -17.86 -3.26 -9.99
CA HIS A 237 -17.11 -4.04 -10.97
C HIS A 237 -17.44 -5.53 -10.97
N ARG A 238 -18.30 -6.01 -10.03
CA ARG A 238 -18.71 -7.42 -9.87
C ARG A 238 -17.51 -8.35 -9.69
N VAL A 239 -16.52 -7.91 -8.93
CA VAL A 239 -15.32 -8.70 -8.63
C VAL A 239 -15.31 -9.12 -7.17
N PRO A 240 -14.81 -10.33 -6.86
CA PRO A 240 -14.59 -10.74 -5.48
C PRO A 240 -13.46 -9.92 -4.86
N PHE A 241 -13.50 -9.76 -3.55
CA PHE A 241 -12.38 -9.27 -2.77
C PHE A 241 -12.15 -10.13 -1.54
N ARG A 242 -10.94 -10.05 -1.00
CA ARG A 242 -10.53 -10.63 0.27
C ARG A 242 -9.93 -9.54 1.14
N HIS A 243 -9.81 -9.76 2.43
CA HIS A 243 -9.17 -8.80 3.33
C HIS A 243 -8.26 -9.51 4.33
N ILE A 244 -7.23 -8.79 4.76
CA ILE A 244 -6.26 -9.19 5.77
C ILE A 244 -6.09 -7.99 6.69
N GLY A 245 -6.54 -8.09 7.93
CA GLY A 245 -6.61 -6.93 8.80
C GLY A 245 -7.40 -5.80 8.15
N THR A 246 -6.78 -4.64 7.99
CA THR A 246 -7.37 -3.47 7.31
C THR A 246 -7.20 -3.49 5.80
N MET A 247 -6.32 -4.32 5.27
CA MET A 247 -6.02 -4.35 3.83
C MET A 247 -7.04 -5.20 3.06
N GLY A 248 -7.54 -4.65 1.97
CA GLY A 248 -8.37 -5.35 0.99
C GLY A 248 -7.61 -5.64 -0.29
N VAL A 249 -7.91 -6.77 -0.92
CA VAL A 249 -7.32 -7.17 -2.20
C VAL A 249 -8.38 -7.69 -3.15
N THR A 250 -8.27 -7.30 -4.40
CA THR A 250 -9.09 -7.81 -5.51
C THR A 250 -8.24 -7.99 -6.76
N ARG A 251 -8.71 -8.85 -7.68
CA ARG A 251 -8.02 -9.15 -8.94
C ARG A 251 -8.92 -8.82 -10.11
N LYS A 252 -8.36 -8.18 -11.13
CA LYS A 252 -9.09 -7.87 -12.35
C LYS A 252 -9.26 -9.13 -13.20
N PRO A 253 -10.51 -9.49 -13.62
CA PRO A 253 -10.76 -10.68 -14.40
C PRO A 253 -10.18 -10.63 -15.81
#